data_39c1a77ca5b7d1a2c54b376c163df109
#
_entry.id   39c1a77ca5b7d1a2c54b376c163df109
#
_cell.length_a   1.000
_cell.length_b   1.000
_cell.length_c   1.000
_cell.angle_alpha   90.00
_cell.angle_beta   90.00
_cell.angle_gamma   90.00
#
_symmetry.space_group_name_H-M   'P 1'
#
loop_
_entity.id
_entity.type
_entity.pdbx_description
1 polymer ?
#
loop_
_entity_poly.entity_id
_entity_poly.type
_entity_poly.pdbx_seq_one_letter_code
_entity_poly.pdbx_strand_id
1 'polypeptide(L)'
;MGEFVYFTEEQKQRANAVDLEDFLSRQGEKLLRSGREKRLASDHSITVRGNRWYDHATEKGGCAIDFVRMFYNQSFPDAVTMLLGGEQGVAYRESANQQLEPKKPFVLPEANQTMHRAFAYLIKTRCVDPKVVSVFAGKHMIYEDVKYHMITSY
;
A
#
# COMPACT_ATOMS: atom_id res chain seq x y z
N MET A 1 -21.41 -4.42 -5.40
CA MET A 1 -20.67 -3.72 -4.33
C MET A 1 -19.84 -4.76 -3.60
N GLY A 2 -18.52 -4.64 -3.66
CA GLY A 2 -17.62 -5.59 -3.01
C GLY A 2 -17.61 -5.36 -1.49
N GLU A 3 -17.88 -6.42 -0.74
CA GLU A 3 -17.71 -6.42 0.70
C GLU A 3 -16.20 -6.36 1.01
N PHE A 4 -15.76 -5.32 1.69
CA PHE A 4 -14.35 -5.19 2.06
C PHE A 4 -14.10 -5.96 3.36
N VAL A 5 -13.28 -7.00 3.29
CA VAL A 5 -12.88 -7.81 4.44
C VAL A 5 -11.54 -7.30 4.97
N TYR A 6 -11.51 -6.91 6.23
CA TYR A 6 -10.31 -6.43 6.91
C TYR A 6 -9.67 -7.54 7.74
N PHE A 7 -8.37 -7.71 7.60
CA PHE A 7 -7.54 -8.56 8.45
C PHE A 7 -6.55 -7.71 9.25
N THR A 8 -6.36 -8.05 10.52
CA THR A 8 -5.36 -7.40 11.35
C THR A 8 -3.94 -7.69 10.83
N GLU A 9 -2.98 -6.86 11.19
CA GLU A 9 -1.57 -7.10 10.81
C GLU A 9 -1.05 -8.42 11.38
N GLU A 10 -1.50 -8.80 12.57
CA GLU A 10 -1.17 -10.09 13.18
C GLU A 10 -1.71 -11.26 12.36
N GLN A 11 -2.96 -11.21 11.88
CA GLN A 11 -3.53 -12.22 11.00
C GLN A 11 -2.75 -12.33 9.69
N LYS A 12 -2.38 -11.21 9.08
CA LYS A 12 -1.57 -11.20 7.85
C LYS A 12 -0.18 -11.79 8.07
N GLN A 13 0.46 -11.48 9.19
CA GLN A 13 1.75 -12.05 9.55
C GLN A 13 1.66 -13.57 9.80
N ARG A 14 0.64 -14.03 10.52
CA ARG A 14 0.39 -15.46 10.75
C ARG A 14 0.16 -16.18 9.42
N ALA A 15 -0.65 -15.63 8.53
CA ALA A 15 -0.90 -16.21 7.21
C ALA A 15 0.38 -16.28 6.37
N ASN A 16 1.21 -15.24 6.38
CA ASN A 16 2.51 -15.24 5.69
C ASN A 16 3.56 -16.14 6.34
N ALA A 17 3.42 -16.48 7.60
CA ALA A 17 4.31 -17.40 8.32
C ALA A 17 3.93 -18.87 8.13
N VAL A 18 2.82 -19.19 7.50
CA VAL A 18 2.39 -20.57 7.24
C VAL A 18 3.45 -21.29 6.42
N ASP A 19 3.81 -22.49 6.87
CA ASP A 19 4.72 -23.38 6.13
C ASP A 19 4.04 -23.90 4.86
N LEU A 20 4.57 -23.50 3.71
CA LEU A 20 4.01 -23.88 2.41
C LEU A 20 4.17 -25.38 2.12
N GLU A 21 5.18 -26.04 2.68
CA GLU A 21 5.38 -27.47 2.49
C GLU A 21 4.25 -28.26 3.16
N ASP A 22 3.91 -27.89 4.40
CA ASP A 22 2.79 -28.49 5.14
C ASP A 22 1.44 -28.11 4.52
N PHE A 23 1.28 -26.87 4.10
CA PHE A 23 0.06 -26.39 3.45
C PHE A 23 -0.20 -27.19 2.17
N LEU A 24 0.78 -27.26 1.26
CA LEU A 24 0.67 -27.95 -0.01
C LEU A 24 0.42 -29.43 0.17
N SER A 25 1.09 -30.07 1.13
CA SER A 25 0.86 -31.50 1.46
C SER A 25 -0.59 -31.73 1.88
N ARG A 26 -1.18 -30.84 2.66
CA ARG A 26 -2.61 -30.92 3.06
C ARG A 26 -3.57 -30.68 1.88
N GLN A 27 -3.16 -29.90 0.89
CA GLN A 27 -3.93 -29.71 -0.35
C GLN A 27 -3.76 -30.88 -1.33
N GLY A 28 -2.95 -31.88 -1.01
CA GLY A 28 -2.72 -33.06 -1.87
C GLY A 28 -1.64 -32.86 -2.93
N GLU A 29 -0.92 -31.73 -2.89
CA GLU A 29 0.20 -31.49 -3.78
C GLU A 29 1.41 -32.35 -3.38
N LYS A 30 2.03 -32.95 -4.39
CA LYS A 30 3.27 -33.73 -4.18
C LYS A 30 4.48 -32.85 -4.30
N LEU A 31 5.35 -32.94 -3.29
CA LEU A 31 6.59 -32.19 -3.26
C LEU A 31 7.77 -33.11 -3.46
N LEU A 32 8.65 -32.78 -4.39
CA LEU A 32 9.88 -33.49 -4.71
C LEU A 32 11.07 -32.82 -4.06
N ARG A 33 11.92 -33.56 -3.39
CA ARG A 33 13.13 -33.02 -2.76
C ARG A 33 14.14 -32.54 -3.82
N SER A 34 14.61 -31.33 -3.70
CA SER A 34 15.64 -30.73 -4.55
C SER A 34 16.68 -30.02 -3.68
N GLY A 35 17.65 -30.76 -3.18
CA GLY A 35 18.66 -30.24 -2.27
C GLY A 35 18.06 -29.79 -0.92
N ARG A 36 18.14 -28.50 -0.63
CA ARG A 36 17.59 -27.87 0.59
C ARG A 36 16.14 -27.36 0.43
N GLU A 37 15.63 -27.44 -0.78
CA GLU A 37 14.30 -26.94 -1.17
C GLU A 37 13.44 -28.09 -1.65
N LYS A 38 12.15 -27.87 -1.79
CA LYS A 38 11.23 -28.82 -2.41
C LYS A 38 10.65 -28.19 -3.68
N ARG A 39 10.41 -29.00 -4.69
CA ARG A 39 9.75 -28.58 -5.94
C ARG A 39 8.36 -29.17 -6.02
N LEU A 40 7.42 -28.44 -6.61
CA LEU A 40 6.13 -29.01 -6.94
C LEU A 40 6.30 -30.11 -7.99
N ALA A 41 5.60 -31.24 -7.80
CA ALA A 41 5.60 -32.32 -8.80
C ALA A 41 4.76 -31.93 -10.03
N SER A 42 3.77 -31.06 -9.84
CA SER A 42 2.92 -30.50 -10.90
C SER A 42 3.65 -29.46 -11.75
N ASP A 43 4.58 -28.72 -11.16
CA ASP A 43 5.39 -27.70 -11.85
C ASP A 43 6.80 -27.64 -11.24
N HIS A 44 7.79 -28.18 -11.94
CA HIS A 44 9.16 -28.27 -11.47
C HIS A 44 9.90 -26.93 -11.48
N SER A 45 9.33 -25.87 -12.08
CA SER A 45 9.90 -24.55 -12.03
C SER A 45 9.74 -23.90 -10.66
N ILE A 46 8.76 -24.37 -9.88
CA ILE A 46 8.39 -23.78 -8.60
C ILE A 46 9.11 -24.53 -7.46
N THR A 47 9.88 -23.77 -6.70
CA THR A 47 10.53 -24.24 -5.47
C THR A 47 9.86 -23.63 -4.25
N VAL A 48 9.76 -24.39 -3.17
CA VAL A 48 9.26 -23.96 -1.87
C VAL A 48 10.26 -24.30 -0.77
N ARG A 49 10.34 -23.42 0.22
CA ARG A 49 11.16 -23.60 1.41
C ARG A 49 10.53 -22.88 2.60
N GLY A 50 9.96 -23.64 3.53
CA GLY A 50 9.19 -23.07 4.63
C GLY A 50 8.03 -22.19 4.12
N ASN A 51 7.98 -20.93 4.50
CA ASN A 51 6.94 -20.00 4.07
C ASN A 51 7.27 -19.21 2.78
N ARG A 52 8.35 -19.57 2.08
CA ARG A 52 8.80 -18.91 0.86
C ARG A 52 8.68 -19.82 -0.35
N TRP A 53 8.41 -19.18 -1.49
CA TRP A 53 8.41 -19.85 -2.79
C TRP A 53 9.17 -19.03 -3.82
N TYR A 54 9.61 -19.69 -4.88
CA TYR A 54 10.23 -19.05 -6.03
C TYR A 54 9.93 -19.86 -7.30
N ASP A 55 9.52 -19.16 -8.35
CA ASP A 55 9.30 -19.71 -9.68
C ASP A 55 10.48 -19.31 -10.59
N HIS A 56 11.25 -20.31 -10.99
CA HIS A 56 12.43 -20.13 -11.85
C HIS A 56 12.08 -19.81 -13.31
N ALA A 57 10.86 -20.09 -13.75
CA ALA A 57 10.43 -19.79 -15.12
C ALA A 57 10.06 -18.32 -15.30
N THR A 58 9.41 -17.71 -14.29
CA THR A 58 8.97 -16.32 -14.33
C THR A 58 9.83 -15.38 -13.50
N GLU A 59 10.83 -15.91 -12.79
CA GLU A 59 11.71 -15.18 -11.85
C GLU A 59 10.92 -14.44 -10.75
N LYS A 60 9.78 -14.99 -10.33
CA LYS A 60 8.94 -14.43 -9.28
C LYS A 60 8.99 -15.28 -8.03
N GLY A 61 8.83 -14.63 -6.90
CA GLY A 61 8.79 -15.30 -5.61
C GLY A 61 8.06 -14.46 -4.57
N GLY A 62 7.78 -15.05 -3.43
CA GLY A 62 7.04 -14.37 -2.37
C GLY A 62 6.83 -15.20 -1.12
N CYS A 63 5.85 -14.80 -0.34
CA CYS A 63 5.40 -15.48 0.87
C CYS A 63 4.15 -16.32 0.59
N ALA A 64 3.63 -16.96 1.64
CA ALA A 64 2.50 -17.88 1.52
C ALA A 64 1.24 -17.24 0.93
N ILE A 65 0.91 -15.99 1.30
CA ILE A 65 -0.25 -15.29 0.74
C ILE A 65 -0.09 -15.09 -0.77
N ASP A 66 1.10 -14.67 -1.22
CA ASP A 66 1.36 -14.45 -2.65
C ASP A 66 1.26 -15.77 -3.44
N PHE A 67 1.72 -16.87 -2.85
CA PHE A 67 1.59 -18.20 -3.43
C PHE A 67 0.13 -18.55 -3.69
N VAL A 68 -0.72 -18.48 -2.66
CA VAL A 68 -2.13 -18.84 -2.77
C VAL A 68 -2.87 -17.95 -3.76
N ARG A 69 -2.57 -16.65 -3.76
CA ARG A 69 -3.17 -15.71 -4.72
C ARG A 69 -2.81 -16.05 -6.17
N MET A 70 -1.56 -16.43 -6.40
CA MET A 70 -1.04 -16.67 -7.75
C MET A 70 -1.42 -18.04 -8.31
N PHE A 71 -1.27 -19.11 -7.51
CA PHE A 71 -1.46 -20.48 -7.97
C PHE A 71 -2.88 -21.00 -7.79
N TYR A 72 -3.61 -20.51 -6.78
CA TYR A 72 -5.02 -20.85 -6.57
C TYR A 72 -5.99 -19.78 -7.08
N ASN A 73 -5.47 -18.71 -7.70
CA ASN A 73 -6.24 -17.57 -8.24
C ASN A 73 -7.25 -17.01 -7.22
N GLN A 74 -6.83 -16.90 -5.97
CA GLN A 74 -7.66 -16.41 -4.88
C GLN A 74 -7.53 -14.91 -4.69
N SER A 75 -8.61 -14.28 -4.22
CA SER A 75 -8.52 -12.91 -3.73
C SER A 75 -7.64 -12.82 -2.48
N PHE A 76 -7.18 -11.63 -2.12
CA PHE A 76 -6.39 -11.46 -0.89
C PHE A 76 -7.14 -11.95 0.37
N PRO A 77 -8.42 -11.61 0.60
CA PRO A 77 -9.18 -12.12 1.73
C PRO A 77 -9.30 -13.64 1.75
N ASP A 78 -9.58 -14.24 0.60
CA ASP A 78 -9.75 -15.69 0.49
C ASP A 78 -8.43 -16.43 0.74
N ALA A 79 -7.33 -15.88 0.24
CA ALA A 79 -6.00 -16.44 0.45
C ALA A 79 -5.61 -16.42 1.94
N VAL A 80 -5.87 -15.31 2.64
CA VAL A 80 -5.61 -15.21 4.10
C VAL A 80 -6.49 -16.19 4.86
N THR A 81 -7.79 -16.24 4.57
CA THR A 81 -8.73 -17.18 5.19
C THR A 81 -8.31 -18.62 4.98
N MET A 82 -7.89 -18.99 3.77
CA MET A 82 -7.44 -20.35 3.42
C MET A 82 -6.19 -20.73 4.20
N LEU A 83 -5.22 -19.85 4.32
CA LEU A 83 -3.99 -20.09 5.06
C LEU A 83 -4.20 -20.18 6.57
N LEU A 84 -5.15 -19.44 7.11
CA LEU A 84 -5.52 -19.46 8.53
C LEU A 84 -6.53 -20.57 8.89
N GLY A 85 -6.80 -21.50 7.97
CA GLY A 85 -7.69 -22.63 8.23
C GLY A 85 -9.16 -22.24 8.38
N GLY A 86 -9.61 -21.20 7.70
CA GLY A 86 -11.00 -20.73 7.70
C GLY A 86 -11.28 -19.55 8.66
N GLU A 87 -10.27 -19.04 9.34
CA GLU A 87 -10.41 -17.81 10.15
C GLU A 87 -10.73 -16.63 9.24
N GLN A 88 -11.95 -16.08 9.40
CA GLN A 88 -12.40 -14.97 8.58
C GLN A 88 -11.96 -13.63 9.17
N GLY A 89 -11.66 -12.69 8.29
CA GLY A 89 -11.48 -11.30 8.69
C GLY A 89 -12.81 -10.64 9.06
N VAL A 90 -12.73 -9.44 9.62
CA VAL A 90 -13.91 -8.64 9.93
C VAL A 90 -14.45 -8.03 8.64
N ALA A 91 -15.66 -8.40 8.27
CA ALA A 91 -16.37 -7.77 7.16
C ALA A 91 -16.69 -6.32 7.53
N TYR A 92 -16.05 -5.39 6.88
CA TYR A 92 -16.38 -3.98 7.00
C TYR A 92 -17.55 -3.71 6.06
N ARG A 93 -18.76 -3.76 6.61
CA ARG A 93 -19.88 -3.08 5.95
C ARG A 93 -19.61 -1.60 6.11
N GLU A 94 -19.35 -0.90 5.02
CA GLU A 94 -19.51 0.54 5.04
C GLU A 94 -20.89 0.81 5.63
N SER A 95 -20.89 1.29 6.86
CA SER A 95 -22.12 1.81 7.44
C SER A 95 -22.56 2.89 6.47
N ALA A 96 -23.69 2.68 5.80
CA ALA A 96 -24.31 3.67 4.91
C ALA A 96 -24.66 4.99 5.66
N ASN A 97 -24.11 5.15 6.85
CA ASN A 97 -24.37 6.24 7.79
C ASN A 97 -23.09 6.97 8.24
N GLN A 98 -21.99 6.87 7.50
CA GLN A 98 -21.14 8.06 7.44
C GLN A 98 -21.93 9.06 6.59
N GLN A 99 -22.78 9.84 7.27
CA GLN A 99 -23.13 11.17 6.79
C GLN A 99 -21.78 11.79 6.43
N LEU A 100 -21.49 11.80 5.13
CA LEU A 100 -20.44 12.62 4.59
C LEU A 100 -20.81 14.01 5.07
N GLU A 101 -20.16 14.45 6.15
CA GLU A 101 -20.21 15.88 6.48
C GLU A 101 -19.97 16.59 5.15
N PRO A 102 -20.86 17.47 4.73
CA PRO A 102 -20.71 18.14 3.46
C PRO A 102 -19.29 18.72 3.46
N LYS A 103 -18.47 18.27 2.53
CA LYS A 103 -17.08 18.74 2.43
C LYS A 103 -17.16 20.25 2.47
N LYS A 104 -16.65 20.84 3.54
CA LYS A 104 -16.61 22.31 3.67
C LYS A 104 -16.02 22.84 2.37
N PRO A 105 -16.68 23.79 1.71
CA PRO A 105 -16.17 24.34 0.46
C PRO A 105 -14.73 24.78 0.69
N PHE A 106 -13.85 24.37 -0.21
CA PHE A 106 -12.45 24.80 -0.13
C PHE A 106 -12.41 26.32 -0.26
N VAL A 107 -12.02 26.98 0.80
CA VAL A 107 -11.83 28.43 0.82
C VAL A 107 -10.33 28.67 0.87
N LEU A 108 -9.83 29.42 -0.12
CA LEU A 108 -8.42 29.81 -0.13
C LEU A 108 -8.11 30.64 1.13
N PRO A 109 -6.97 30.40 1.79
CA PRO A 109 -6.52 31.23 2.89
C PRO A 109 -6.41 32.69 2.48
N GLU A 110 -6.71 33.58 3.41
CA GLU A 110 -6.62 35.04 3.16
C GLU A 110 -5.16 35.42 2.94
N ALA A 111 -4.90 36.17 1.85
CA ALA A 111 -3.57 36.64 1.51
C ALA A 111 -3.08 37.71 2.46
N ASN A 112 -1.84 37.59 2.92
CA ASN A 112 -1.19 38.63 3.70
C ASN A 112 -0.86 39.84 2.81
N GLN A 113 -0.84 41.04 3.40
CA GLN A 113 -0.50 42.30 2.70
C GLN A 113 0.96 42.35 2.25
N THR A 114 1.82 41.53 2.88
CA THR A 114 3.25 41.46 2.56
C THR A 114 3.70 40.02 2.36
N MET A 115 4.76 39.83 1.57
CA MET A 115 5.34 38.51 1.30
C MET A 115 6.77 38.40 1.87
N HIS A 116 7.11 39.16 2.90
CA HIS A 116 8.50 39.20 3.40
C HIS A 116 9.03 37.86 3.87
N ARG A 117 8.23 37.07 4.55
CA ARG A 117 8.62 35.76 5.06
C ARG A 117 8.72 34.74 3.94
N ALA A 118 7.76 34.77 3.01
CA ALA A 118 7.76 33.91 1.84
C ALA A 118 9.01 34.19 0.97
N PHE A 119 9.34 35.43 0.70
CA PHE A 119 10.56 35.82 -0.03
C PHE A 119 11.83 35.38 0.72
N ALA A 120 11.92 35.63 2.02
CA ALA A 120 13.07 35.19 2.81
C ALA A 120 13.25 33.68 2.78
N TYR A 121 12.19 32.91 2.92
CA TYR A 121 12.23 31.47 2.87
C TYR A 121 12.64 30.92 1.49
N LEU A 122 11.98 31.40 0.43
CA LEU A 122 12.25 30.92 -0.93
C LEU A 122 13.66 31.27 -1.39
N ILE A 123 14.11 32.48 -1.11
CA ILE A 123 15.42 32.94 -1.57
C ILE A 123 16.55 32.43 -0.68
N LYS A 124 16.44 32.58 0.66
CA LYS A 124 17.54 32.24 1.58
C LYS A 124 17.60 30.76 1.92
N THR A 125 16.44 30.11 2.10
CA THR A 125 16.41 28.71 2.53
C THR A 125 16.32 27.75 1.35
N ARG A 126 15.54 28.09 0.33
CA ARG A 126 15.33 27.25 -0.85
C ARG A 126 16.21 27.64 -2.05
N CYS A 127 16.97 28.72 -1.94
CA CYS A 127 17.89 29.21 -2.99
C CYS A 127 17.20 29.43 -4.35
N VAL A 128 15.93 29.82 -4.35
CA VAL A 128 15.20 30.15 -5.57
C VAL A 128 15.63 31.54 -6.04
N ASP A 129 15.82 31.71 -7.36
CA ASP A 129 16.19 33.03 -7.93
C ASP A 129 15.14 34.12 -7.57
N PRO A 130 15.56 35.25 -7.00
CA PRO A 130 14.68 36.33 -6.63
C PRO A 130 13.78 36.84 -7.77
N LYS A 131 14.28 36.84 -9.01
CA LYS A 131 13.51 37.23 -10.18
C LYS A 131 12.32 36.27 -10.43
N VAL A 132 12.54 34.98 -10.27
CA VAL A 132 11.50 33.95 -10.41
C VAL A 132 10.43 34.20 -9.35
N VAL A 133 10.83 34.31 -8.08
CA VAL A 133 9.89 34.57 -6.98
C VAL A 133 9.06 35.83 -7.24
N SER A 134 9.71 36.90 -7.70
CA SER A 134 9.02 38.20 -7.99
C SER A 134 7.99 38.05 -9.12
N VAL A 135 8.31 37.28 -10.17
CA VAL A 135 7.36 37.07 -11.29
C VAL A 135 6.13 36.27 -10.81
N PHE A 136 6.30 35.23 -10.02
CA PHE A 136 5.18 34.42 -9.51
C PHE A 136 4.33 35.21 -8.50
N ALA A 137 4.98 36.00 -7.64
CA ALA A 137 4.29 36.85 -6.69
C ALA A 137 3.50 37.97 -7.41
N GLY A 138 4.10 38.63 -8.41
CA GLY A 138 3.44 39.66 -9.20
C GLY A 138 2.27 39.18 -10.04
N LYS A 139 2.25 37.86 -10.40
CA LYS A 139 1.13 37.22 -11.07
C LYS A 139 0.09 36.61 -10.10
N HIS A 140 0.25 36.84 -8.81
CA HIS A 140 -0.58 36.24 -7.74
C HIS A 140 -0.66 34.73 -7.77
N MET A 141 0.33 34.06 -8.34
CA MET A 141 0.40 32.61 -8.38
C MET A 141 0.89 32.00 -7.07
N ILE A 142 1.61 32.80 -6.28
CA ILE A 142 2.02 32.45 -4.92
C ILE A 142 1.72 33.65 -4.00
N TYR A 143 1.35 33.37 -2.77
CA TYR A 143 1.13 34.37 -1.75
C TYR A 143 1.38 33.82 -0.34
N GLU A 144 1.64 34.71 0.62
CA GLU A 144 1.76 34.38 2.04
C GLU A 144 0.39 34.51 2.69
N ASP A 145 -0.06 33.50 3.42
CA ASP A 145 -1.32 33.58 4.14
C ASP A 145 -1.20 34.28 5.49
N VAL A 146 -2.29 34.91 5.94
CA VAL A 146 -2.33 35.72 7.19
C VAL A 146 -2.17 34.84 8.43
N LYS A 147 -2.72 33.62 8.41
CA LYS A 147 -2.87 32.81 9.63
C LYS A 147 -1.66 31.92 9.91
N TYR A 148 -1.18 31.22 8.89
CA TYR A 148 -0.13 30.21 9.05
C TYR A 148 1.22 30.68 8.50
N HIS A 149 1.26 31.82 7.83
CA HIS A 149 2.45 32.35 7.15
C HIS A 149 3.05 31.37 6.14
N MET A 150 2.22 30.48 5.61
CA MET A 150 2.60 29.51 4.60
C MET A 150 2.53 30.12 3.21
N ILE A 151 3.30 29.55 2.29
CA ILE A 151 3.23 29.93 0.87
C ILE A 151 2.14 29.07 0.24
N THR A 152 1.10 29.73 -0.26
CA THR A 152 0.01 29.06 -0.96
C THR A 152 0.12 29.37 -2.45
N SER A 153 -0.17 28.39 -3.29
CA SER A 153 -0.23 28.53 -4.75
C SER A 153 -1.66 28.31 -5.22
N TYR A 154 -2.05 29.04 -6.25
CA TYR A 154 -3.28 28.81 -6.99
C TYR A 154 -3.19 27.55 -7.86
#